data_1c810ed719bfcf6d97e6da7ea156f025
#
_entry.id   1c810ed719bfcf6d97e6da7ea156f025
#
_cell.length_a   1.000
_cell.length_b   1.000
_cell.length_c   1.000
_cell.angle_alpha   90.00
_cell.angle_beta   90.00
_cell.angle_gamma   90.00
#
_symmetry.space_group_name_H-M   'P 1'
#
loop_
_entity.id
_entity.type
_entity.pdbx_description
1 polymer ?
#
loop_
_entity_poly.entity_id
_entity_poly.type
_entity_poly.pdbx_seq_one_letter_code
_entity_poly.pdbx_strand_id
1 'polypeptide(L)'
;MKRGEIVENPGYHVREIPKGVIGESSKILEEVLELQDAEDQNALIMALVELSDMVGAIELYLEHRHPTVTIEDLLIMSHITQRAFKNGRRT
;
A
#
# COMPACT_ATOMS: atom_id res chain seq x y z
N MET A 1 15.79 -8.94 19.32
CA MET A 1 15.53 -8.64 18.89
C MET A 1 15.96 -8.16 18.75
N LYS A 2 16.25 -7.91 18.78
CA LYS A 2 16.35 -7.46 18.48
C LYS A 2 15.90 -6.91 18.60
N ARG A 3 15.72 -6.59 19.05
CA ARG A 3 15.14 -6.08 18.81
C ARG A 3 15.48 -5.28 18.88
N GLY A 4 16.24 -5.03 19.51
CA GLY A 4 16.30 -4.24 19.50
C GLY A 4 16.25 -3.73 18.46
N GLU A 5 16.59 -3.91 18.08
CA GLU A 5 16.13 -3.71 17.09
C GLU A 5 15.12 -3.99 16.90
N ILE A 6 15.04 -3.27 17.00
CA ILE A 6 13.79 -3.67 16.83
C ILE A 6 13.53 -4.09 15.51
N VAL A 7 13.14 -5.23 15.41
CA VAL A 7 12.79 -5.69 14.17
C VAL A 7 11.41 -5.39 14.00
N GLU A 8 11.15 -4.60 13.03
CA GLU A 8 9.84 -4.33 12.66
C GLU A 8 9.44 -5.36 11.69
N ASN A 9 9.24 -6.49 12.14
CA ASN A 9 8.89 -7.56 11.25
C ASN A 9 7.74 -8.30 11.84
N PRO A 10 6.56 -7.80 11.63
CA PRO A 10 5.42 -8.44 12.18
C PRO A 10 5.22 -9.77 11.53
N GLY A 11 5.22 -10.72 12.34
CA GLY A 11 4.66 -11.99 12.10
C GLY A 11 5.08 -12.73 10.87
N TYR A 12 4.26 -12.65 9.87
CA TYR A 12 4.39 -13.59 8.76
C TYR A 12 5.36 -13.16 7.67
N HIS A 13 5.83 -11.93 7.70
CA HIS A 13 6.72 -11.47 6.65
C HIS A 13 8.07 -12.15 6.74
N VAL A 14 8.58 -12.60 5.58
CA VAL A 14 9.89 -13.24 5.53
C VAL A 14 10.93 -12.37 4.86
N ARG A 15 10.52 -11.32 4.16
CA ARG A 15 11.46 -10.38 3.58
C ARG A 15 11.77 -9.27 4.55
N GLU A 16 12.95 -8.70 4.39
CA GLU A 16 13.28 -7.49 5.10
C GLU A 16 12.72 -6.34 4.30
N ILE A 17 11.78 -5.61 4.88
CA ILE A 17 11.05 -4.56 4.17
C ILE A 17 11.40 -3.22 4.78
N PRO A 18 11.96 -2.29 3.99
CA PRO A 18 12.28 -0.97 4.53
C PRO A 18 11.05 -0.24 5.00
N LYS A 19 11.19 0.46 6.12
CA LYS A 19 10.09 1.26 6.66
C LYS A 19 9.96 2.55 5.87
N GLY A 20 8.72 2.92 5.58
CA GLY A 20 8.45 4.20 4.96
C GLY A 20 8.05 5.23 5.99
N VAL A 21 7.81 6.45 5.51
CA VAL A 21 7.41 7.57 6.34
C VAL A 21 5.93 7.83 6.12
N ILE A 22 5.16 7.85 7.21
CA ILE A 22 3.72 8.09 7.13
C ILE A 22 3.48 9.46 6.50
N GLY A 23 2.57 9.50 5.53
CA GLY A 23 2.25 10.71 4.80
C GLY A 23 3.10 10.91 3.56
N GLU A 24 4.04 10.01 3.29
CA GLU A 24 4.89 10.07 2.11
C GLU A 24 4.73 8.83 1.26
N SER A 25 5.15 8.91 0.01
CA SER A 25 5.03 7.79 -0.91
C SER A 25 5.85 6.59 -0.45
N SER A 26 6.89 6.81 0.33
CA SER A 26 7.69 5.69 0.85
C SER A 26 6.86 4.76 1.73
N LYS A 27 5.85 5.28 2.41
CA LYS A 27 4.98 4.42 3.20
C LYS A 27 4.09 3.57 2.30
N ILE A 28 3.62 4.14 1.18
CA ILE A 28 2.86 3.37 0.21
C ILE A 28 3.73 2.26 -0.37
N LEU A 29 4.99 2.57 -0.68
CA LEU A 29 5.91 1.56 -1.19
C LEU A 29 6.12 0.43 -0.17
N GLU A 30 6.24 0.78 1.11
CA GLU A 30 6.35 -0.26 2.15
C GLU A 30 5.19 -1.24 2.05
N GLU A 31 3.97 -0.72 1.90
CA GLU A 31 2.79 -1.59 1.82
C GLU A 31 2.79 -2.44 0.55
N VAL A 32 3.29 -1.89 -0.56
CA VAL A 32 3.43 -2.67 -1.79
C VAL A 32 4.38 -3.85 -1.57
N LEU A 33 5.51 -3.59 -0.91
CA LEU A 33 6.49 -4.65 -0.66
C LEU A 33 5.94 -5.71 0.28
N GLU A 34 5.14 -5.30 1.26
CA GLU A 34 4.49 -6.26 2.16
C GLU A 34 3.45 -7.09 1.41
N LEU A 35 2.73 -6.47 0.48
CA LEU A 35 1.79 -7.19 -0.36
C LEU A 35 2.50 -8.24 -1.20
N GLN A 36 3.62 -7.87 -1.82
CA GLN A 36 4.38 -8.80 -2.64
C GLN A 36 4.90 -9.98 -1.81
N ASP A 37 5.32 -9.70 -0.57
CA ASP A 37 5.76 -10.76 0.31
C ASP A 37 4.62 -11.71 0.65
N ALA A 38 3.42 -11.18 0.91
CA ALA A 38 2.26 -12.01 1.16
C ALA A 38 1.93 -12.88 -0.06
N GLU A 39 2.01 -12.30 -1.25
CA GLU A 39 1.75 -13.04 -2.48
C GLU A 39 2.75 -14.17 -2.67
N ASP A 40 4.03 -13.90 -2.42
CA ASP A 40 5.07 -14.90 -2.58
C ASP A 40 4.88 -16.06 -1.62
N GLN A 41 4.28 -15.82 -0.48
CA GLN A 41 3.98 -16.85 0.49
C GLN A 41 2.63 -17.51 0.22
N ASN A 42 1.92 -17.07 -0.81
CA ASN A 42 0.57 -17.54 -1.11
C ASN A 42 -0.38 -17.29 0.07
N ALA A 43 -0.13 -16.22 0.81
CA ALA A 43 -0.94 -15.85 1.98
C ALA A 43 -2.04 -14.89 1.53
N LEU A 44 -3.07 -15.42 0.89
CA LEU A 44 -4.06 -14.61 0.18
C LEU A 44 -4.87 -13.72 1.11
N ILE A 45 -5.17 -14.20 2.31
CA ILE A 45 -5.90 -13.38 3.28
C ILE A 45 -5.01 -12.22 3.74
N MET A 46 -3.74 -12.49 3.99
CA MET A 46 -2.84 -11.42 4.40
C MET A 46 -2.62 -10.41 3.27
N ALA A 47 -2.70 -10.86 2.01
CA ALA A 47 -2.62 -9.92 0.90
C ALA A 47 -3.75 -8.89 0.96
N LEU A 48 -4.95 -9.30 1.37
CA LEU A 48 -6.05 -8.35 1.56
C LEU A 48 -5.76 -7.36 2.68
N VAL A 49 -5.14 -7.84 3.76
CA VAL A 49 -4.76 -6.95 4.85
C VAL A 49 -3.77 -5.89 4.34
N GLU A 50 -2.79 -6.32 3.54
CA GLU A 50 -1.81 -5.37 3.02
C GLU A 50 -2.45 -4.37 2.05
N LEU A 51 -3.43 -4.80 1.26
CA LEU A 51 -4.16 -3.88 0.41
C LEU A 51 -4.93 -2.86 1.23
N SER A 52 -5.55 -3.30 2.33
CA SER A 52 -6.24 -2.39 3.24
C SER A 52 -5.26 -1.38 3.86
N ASP A 53 -4.09 -1.86 4.27
CA ASP A 53 -3.06 -0.98 4.83
C ASP A 53 -2.59 0.03 3.79
N MET A 54 -2.52 -0.39 2.52
CA MET A 54 -2.14 0.51 1.44
C MET A 54 -3.16 1.64 1.29
N VAL A 55 -4.45 1.34 1.39
CA VAL A 55 -5.49 2.38 1.35
C VAL A 55 -5.26 3.37 2.48
N GLY A 56 -4.96 2.88 3.69
CA GLY A 56 -4.66 3.77 4.81
C GLY A 56 -3.45 4.66 4.53
N ALA A 57 -2.40 4.08 3.96
CA ALA A 57 -1.21 4.87 3.63
C ALA A 57 -1.52 5.93 2.58
N ILE A 58 -2.39 5.60 1.62
CA ILE A 58 -2.80 6.58 0.60
C ILE A 58 -3.59 7.71 1.23
N GLU A 59 -4.50 7.39 2.16
CA GLU A 59 -5.27 8.43 2.84
C GLU A 59 -4.37 9.40 3.59
N LEU A 60 -3.36 8.87 4.28
CA LEU A 60 -2.43 9.72 5.01
C LEU A 60 -1.57 10.57 4.06
N TYR A 61 -1.21 10.00 2.91
CA TYR A 61 -0.51 10.77 1.88
C TYR A 61 -1.37 11.95 1.42
N LEU A 62 -2.67 11.71 1.19
CA LEU A 62 -3.56 12.77 0.77
C LEU A 62 -3.68 13.85 1.85
N GLU A 63 -3.83 13.46 3.11
CA GLU A 63 -3.89 14.45 4.19
C GLU A 63 -2.66 15.33 4.20
N HIS A 64 -1.52 14.76 3.90
CA HIS A 64 -0.26 15.48 3.97
C HIS A 64 0.00 16.34 2.74
N ARG A 65 -0.34 15.82 1.55
CA ARG A 65 0.06 16.46 0.30
C ARG A 65 -1.09 17.11 -0.47
N HIS A 66 -2.31 16.63 -0.26
CA HIS A 66 -3.48 17.10 -1.02
C HIS A 66 -4.68 17.14 -0.09
N PRO A 67 -4.67 18.04 0.91
CA PRO A 67 -5.66 17.97 1.99
C PRO A 67 -7.11 18.21 1.56
N THR A 68 -7.34 18.69 0.34
CA THR A 68 -8.71 18.87 -0.15
C THR A 68 -9.18 17.70 -1.01
N VAL A 69 -8.35 16.66 -1.18
CA VAL A 69 -8.70 15.49 -1.99
C VAL A 69 -8.90 14.31 -1.04
N THR A 70 -10.02 13.59 -1.21
CA THR A 70 -10.35 12.47 -0.35
C THR A 70 -10.11 11.16 -1.09
N ILE A 71 -10.14 10.07 -0.31
CA ILE A 71 -10.05 8.74 -0.93
C ILE A 71 -11.25 8.50 -1.85
N GLU A 72 -12.40 9.05 -1.51
CA GLU A 72 -13.58 8.93 -2.37
C GLU A 72 -13.36 9.57 -3.72
N ASP A 73 -12.66 10.71 -3.75
CA ASP A 73 -12.31 11.35 -5.01
C ASP A 73 -11.43 10.43 -5.85
N LEU A 74 -10.46 9.77 -5.22
CA LEU A 74 -9.60 8.83 -5.94
C LEU A 74 -10.39 7.64 -6.48
N LEU A 75 -11.39 7.18 -5.72
CA LEU A 75 -12.21 6.06 -6.19
C LEU A 75 -12.97 6.43 -7.44
N ILE A 76 -13.52 7.66 -7.49
CA ILE A 76 -14.20 8.14 -8.68
C ILE A 76 -13.23 8.20 -9.85
N MET A 77 -12.05 8.77 -9.63
CA MET A 77 -11.02 8.85 -10.68
C MET A 77 -10.62 7.46 -11.16
N SER A 78 -10.53 6.50 -10.23
CA SER A 78 -10.08 5.16 -10.58
C SER A 78 -11.05 4.44 -11.49
N HIS A 79 -12.35 4.73 -11.39
CA HIS A 79 -13.31 4.10 -12.27
C HIS A 79 -13.07 4.50 -13.74
N ILE A 80 -12.69 5.75 -13.96
CA ILE A 80 -12.37 6.21 -15.30
C ILE A 80 -11.11 5.52 -15.80
N THR A 81 -10.09 5.44 -14.94
CA THR A 81 -8.84 4.79 -15.28
C THR A 81 -9.04 3.32 -15.61
N GLN A 82 -9.88 2.62 -14.82
CA GLN A 82 -10.16 1.22 -15.07
C GLN A 82 -10.77 1.00 -16.44
N ARG A 83 -11.70 1.87 -16.82
CA ARG A 83 -12.31 1.73 -18.14
C ARG A 83 -11.27 1.91 -19.23
N ALA A 84 -10.36 2.87 -19.05
CA ALA A 84 -9.31 3.10 -20.04
C ALA A 84 -8.38 1.90 -20.15
N PHE A 85 -8.00 1.31 -19.02
CA PHE A 85 -7.16 0.10 -19.03
C PHE A 85 -7.87 -1.06 -19.71
N LYS A 86 -9.15 -1.28 -19.37
CA LYS A 86 -9.90 -2.39 -19.92
C LYS A 86 -10.14 -2.23 -21.41
N ASN A 87 -10.20 -1.00 -21.90
CA ASN A 87 -10.41 -0.74 -23.32
C ASN A 87 -9.09 -0.63 -24.10
N GLY A 88 -7.96 -0.84 -23.44
CA GLY A 88 -6.67 -0.80 -24.10
C GLY A 88 -6.17 0.58 -24.45
N ARG A 89 -6.76 1.62 -23.87
CA ARG A 89 -6.36 3.00 -24.20
C ARG A 89 -5.21 3.49 -23.34
N ARG A 90 -4.93 2.81 -22.24
CA ARG A 90 -3.83 3.16 -21.37
C ARG A 90 -3.15 1.87 -20.95
N THR A 91 -1.87 1.92 -20.81
CA THR A 91 -1.12 0.74 -20.41
C THR A 91 -0.25 1.02 -19.23
#